data_78eb464f2ada20a73d380918586111b9
#
_entry.id   78eb464f2ada20a73d380918586111b9
#
_cell.length_a   1.000
_cell.length_b   1.000
_cell.length_c   1.000
_cell.angle_alpha   90.00
_cell.angle_beta   90.00
_cell.angle_gamma   90.00
#
_symmetry.space_group_name_H-M   'P 1'
#
loop_
_entity.id
_entity.type
_entity.pdbx_description
1 polymer ?
#
loop_
_entity_poly.entity_id
_entity_poly.type
_entity_poly.pdbx_seq_one_letter_code
_entity_poly.pdbx_strand_id
1 'polypeptide(L)'
;EKSVSLYTMKMIQKTYKFRLYPNKEQEKMLANYFGSVRFVYNHFLAKRKEQYEQTRKSSNYYEQAKELTAMKKTEAFSWLKEINSQTLQHGLRHLETAYVNFFKGRTRFPRFHSKKHGGSFAVPQHFKVEGNRIFIPKFKGGIRFAKSQDVLGELRNMTVSVTPGGKYYVCIMAQVEVGDLEKTNLSVGIDLGLKDFVITS
;
A
#
# COMPACT_ATOMS: atom_id res chain seq x y z
N GLU A 1 42.87 26.69 0.52
CA GLU A 1 41.80 26.31 -0.41
C GLU A 1 40.95 25.20 0.22
N LYS A 2 39.75 25.57 0.70
CA LYS A 2 38.79 24.57 1.22
C LYS A 2 38.17 23.87 0.00
N SER A 3 38.52 22.61 -0.21
CA SER A 3 37.83 21.76 -1.18
C SER A 3 36.38 21.63 -0.75
N VAL A 4 35.47 22.25 -1.50
CA VAL A 4 34.04 22.03 -1.36
C VAL A 4 33.78 20.60 -1.86
N SER A 5 33.64 19.68 -0.92
CA SER A 5 33.19 18.31 -1.23
C SER A 5 31.80 18.40 -1.81
N LEU A 6 31.67 18.16 -3.11
CA LEU A 6 30.37 18.04 -3.79
C LEU A 6 29.70 16.75 -3.28
N TYR A 7 28.87 16.88 -2.25
CA TYR A 7 28.01 15.79 -1.80
C TYR A 7 27.02 15.46 -2.91
N THR A 8 27.08 14.26 -3.43
CA THR A 8 26.09 13.77 -4.40
C THR A 8 24.81 13.48 -3.64
N MET A 9 23.80 14.34 -3.84
CA MET A 9 22.46 14.13 -3.26
C MET A 9 21.73 13.04 -4.04
N LYS A 10 21.18 12.06 -3.32
CA LYS A 10 20.41 10.96 -3.90
C LYS A 10 18.96 11.00 -3.44
N MET A 11 18.03 10.81 -4.38
CA MET A 11 16.63 10.67 -4.06
C MET A 11 16.33 9.20 -3.74
N ILE A 12 15.94 8.91 -2.51
CA ILE A 12 15.53 7.58 -2.07
C ILE A 12 14.05 7.54 -1.69
N GLN A 13 13.45 6.36 -1.83
CA GLN A 13 12.11 6.10 -1.31
C GLN A 13 12.21 5.52 0.09
N LYS A 14 11.67 6.24 1.07
CA LYS A 14 11.61 5.81 2.46
C LYS A 14 10.17 5.50 2.86
N THR A 15 9.95 4.36 3.51
CA THR A 15 8.63 3.96 3.99
C THR A 15 8.59 4.01 5.51
N TYR A 16 7.58 4.73 6.02
CA TYR A 16 7.30 4.88 7.44
C TYR A 16 6.08 4.05 7.80
N LYS A 17 6.21 3.14 8.76
CA LYS A 17 5.10 2.28 9.22
C LYS A 17 4.67 2.68 10.62
N PHE A 18 3.38 2.97 10.77
CA PHE A 18 2.78 3.37 12.04
C PHE A 18 1.56 2.53 12.38
N ARG A 19 1.29 2.39 13.68
CA ARG A 19 0.06 1.82 14.20
C ARG A 19 -1.08 2.83 14.06
N LEU A 20 -2.24 2.41 13.52
CA LEU A 20 -3.48 3.20 13.47
C LEU A 20 -4.39 2.86 14.64
N TYR A 21 -5.12 3.87 15.12
CA TYR A 21 -6.13 3.78 16.16
C TYR A 21 -7.45 4.38 15.66
N PRO A 22 -8.17 3.68 14.77
CA PRO A 22 -9.49 4.12 14.34
C PRO A 22 -10.51 3.99 15.47
N ASN A 23 -11.50 4.88 15.49
CA ASN A 23 -12.69 4.72 16.32
C ASN A 23 -13.67 3.73 15.63
N LYS A 24 -14.76 3.36 16.32
CA LYS A 24 -15.75 2.37 15.82
C LYS A 24 -16.36 2.74 14.45
N GLU A 25 -16.63 4.02 14.22
CA GLU A 25 -17.16 4.48 12.91
C GLU A 25 -16.10 4.37 11.81
N GLN A 26 -14.87 4.76 12.13
CA GLN A 26 -13.74 4.65 11.25
C GLN A 26 -13.38 3.19 10.93
N GLU A 27 -13.52 2.27 11.88
CA GLU A 27 -13.38 0.83 11.65
C GLU A 27 -14.39 0.31 10.63
N LYS A 28 -15.66 0.74 10.73
CA LYS A 28 -16.70 0.39 9.74
C LYS A 28 -16.34 0.90 8.34
N MET A 29 -15.89 2.16 8.26
CA MET A 29 -15.45 2.74 6.98
C MET A 29 -14.23 2.01 6.41
N LEU A 30 -13.23 1.69 7.24
CA LEU A 30 -12.06 0.90 6.82
C LEU A 30 -12.47 -0.50 6.34
N ALA A 31 -13.42 -1.15 7.04
CA ALA A 31 -13.95 -2.45 6.63
C ALA A 31 -14.60 -2.39 5.23
N ASN A 32 -15.32 -1.30 4.92
CA ASN A 32 -15.87 -1.06 3.58
C ASN A 32 -14.77 -0.89 2.54
N TYR A 33 -13.70 -0.14 2.84
CA TYR A 33 -12.56 0.00 1.94
C TYR A 33 -11.87 -1.34 1.66
N PHE A 34 -11.53 -2.11 2.70
CA PHE A 34 -10.94 -3.45 2.53
C PHE A 34 -11.86 -4.40 1.77
N GLY A 35 -13.16 -4.37 2.09
CA GLY A 35 -14.18 -5.17 1.41
C GLY A 35 -14.27 -4.85 -0.07
N SER A 36 -14.35 -3.59 -0.41
CA SER A 36 -14.49 -3.10 -1.79
C SER A 36 -13.26 -3.42 -2.65
N VAL A 37 -12.06 -3.20 -2.13
CA VAL A 37 -10.82 -3.52 -2.86
C VAL A 37 -10.70 -5.03 -3.06
N ARG A 38 -11.02 -5.84 -2.04
CA ARG A 38 -11.04 -7.29 -2.15
C ARG A 38 -12.09 -7.77 -3.16
N PHE A 39 -13.29 -7.18 -3.13
CA PHE A 39 -14.35 -7.49 -4.10
C PHE A 39 -13.87 -7.20 -5.53
N VAL A 40 -13.34 -6.02 -5.80
CA VAL A 40 -12.84 -5.65 -7.12
C VAL A 40 -11.76 -6.62 -7.60
N TYR A 41 -10.76 -6.91 -6.77
CA TYR A 41 -9.72 -7.88 -7.11
C TYR A 41 -10.30 -9.26 -7.44
N ASN A 42 -11.15 -9.80 -6.57
CA ASN A 42 -11.72 -11.14 -6.73
C ASN A 42 -12.69 -11.23 -7.93
N HIS A 43 -13.53 -10.22 -8.12
CA HIS A 43 -14.47 -10.16 -9.24
C HIS A 43 -13.72 -10.21 -10.58
N PHE A 44 -12.70 -9.37 -10.74
CA PHE A 44 -11.95 -9.33 -11.99
C PHE A 44 -11.00 -10.52 -12.16
N LEU A 45 -10.54 -11.13 -11.08
CA LEU A 45 -9.83 -12.42 -11.15
C LEU A 45 -10.75 -13.53 -11.69
N ALA A 46 -11.96 -13.65 -11.14
CA ALA A 46 -12.95 -14.65 -11.60
C ALA A 46 -13.28 -14.45 -13.08
N LYS A 47 -13.63 -13.21 -13.45
CA LYS A 47 -13.98 -12.86 -14.83
C LYS A 47 -12.85 -13.13 -15.82
N ARG A 48 -11.61 -12.80 -15.46
CA ARG A 48 -10.44 -13.04 -16.29
C ARG A 48 -10.19 -14.53 -16.53
N LYS A 49 -10.43 -15.37 -15.51
CA LYS A 49 -10.38 -16.82 -15.63
C LYS A 49 -11.43 -17.34 -16.59
N GLU A 50 -12.68 -16.98 -16.38
CA GLU A 50 -13.82 -17.39 -17.21
C GLU A 50 -13.61 -16.97 -18.67
N GLN A 51 -13.25 -15.72 -18.91
CA GLN A 51 -12.96 -15.21 -20.24
C GLN A 51 -11.87 -16.03 -20.93
N TYR A 52 -10.78 -16.36 -20.21
CA TYR A 52 -9.69 -17.17 -20.78
C TYR A 52 -10.11 -18.60 -21.09
N GLU A 53 -10.93 -19.22 -20.25
CA GLU A 53 -11.48 -20.57 -20.50
C GLU A 53 -12.33 -20.60 -21.78
N GLN A 54 -13.13 -19.56 -22.01
CA GLN A 54 -14.04 -19.47 -23.16
C GLN A 54 -13.34 -19.04 -24.45
N THR A 55 -12.44 -18.07 -24.38
CA THR A 55 -11.90 -17.38 -25.59
C THR A 55 -10.42 -17.57 -25.80
N ARG A 56 -9.69 -18.12 -24.83
CA ARG A 56 -8.21 -18.18 -24.79
C ARG A 56 -7.55 -16.80 -24.80
N LYS A 57 -8.33 -15.73 -24.61
CA LYS A 57 -7.85 -14.35 -24.50
C LYS A 57 -8.02 -13.85 -23.08
N SER A 58 -7.08 -13.04 -22.60
CA SER A 58 -7.10 -12.49 -21.24
C SER A 58 -7.26 -10.98 -21.32
N SER A 59 -8.18 -10.42 -20.56
CA SER A 59 -8.33 -8.96 -20.42
C SER A 59 -7.10 -8.36 -19.71
N ASN A 60 -6.83 -7.11 -20.04
CA ASN A 60 -5.76 -6.33 -19.42
C ASN A 60 -6.33 -5.32 -18.39
N TYR A 61 -5.42 -4.61 -17.71
CA TYR A 61 -5.78 -3.58 -16.74
C TYR A 61 -6.73 -2.50 -17.30
N TYR A 62 -6.47 -2.01 -18.52
CA TYR A 62 -7.25 -0.89 -19.10
C TYR A 62 -8.70 -1.29 -19.39
N GLU A 63 -8.91 -2.49 -19.91
CA GLU A 63 -10.24 -3.06 -20.17
C GLU A 63 -11.01 -3.23 -18.86
N GLN A 64 -10.36 -3.79 -17.83
CA GLN A 64 -10.94 -3.96 -16.50
C GLN A 64 -11.25 -2.62 -15.82
N ALA A 65 -10.40 -1.62 -15.96
CA ALA A 65 -10.62 -0.28 -15.40
C ALA A 65 -11.82 0.44 -16.07
N LYS A 66 -11.97 0.29 -17.40
CA LYS A 66 -13.13 0.79 -18.14
C LYS A 66 -14.41 0.10 -17.67
N GLU A 67 -14.37 -1.21 -17.53
CA GLU A 67 -15.48 -1.99 -17.03
C GLU A 67 -15.85 -1.64 -15.58
N LEU A 68 -14.88 -1.52 -14.68
CA LEU A 68 -15.14 -1.07 -13.30
C LEU A 68 -15.84 0.29 -13.27
N THR A 69 -15.51 1.18 -14.20
CA THR A 69 -16.14 2.49 -14.33
C THR A 69 -17.62 2.34 -14.78
N ALA A 70 -17.90 1.43 -15.68
CA ALA A 70 -19.27 1.11 -16.11
C ALA A 70 -20.07 0.43 -14.99
N MET A 71 -19.49 -0.57 -14.32
CA MET A 71 -20.11 -1.26 -13.17
C MET A 71 -20.59 -0.30 -12.09
N LYS A 72 -19.79 0.68 -11.72
CA LYS A 72 -20.19 1.67 -10.70
C LYS A 72 -21.42 2.49 -11.05
N LYS A 73 -21.83 2.55 -12.34
CA LYS A 73 -23.03 3.25 -12.78
C LYS A 73 -24.30 2.40 -12.60
N THR A 74 -24.17 1.10 -12.52
CA THR A 74 -25.31 0.19 -12.31
C THR A 74 -25.74 0.22 -10.84
N GLU A 75 -27.01 -0.05 -10.60
CA GLU A 75 -27.60 -0.10 -9.26
C GLU A 75 -26.91 -1.12 -8.36
N ALA A 76 -26.69 -2.33 -8.87
CA ALA A 76 -26.06 -3.45 -8.14
C ALA A 76 -24.68 -3.15 -7.56
N PHE A 77 -23.92 -2.24 -8.19
CA PHE A 77 -22.55 -1.89 -7.77
C PHE A 77 -22.38 -0.41 -7.44
N SER A 78 -23.48 0.34 -7.27
CA SER A 78 -23.46 1.77 -6.96
C SER A 78 -22.72 2.09 -5.67
N TRP A 79 -22.70 1.17 -4.70
CA TRP A 79 -21.97 1.27 -3.43
C TRP A 79 -20.44 1.42 -3.60
N LEU A 80 -19.87 0.98 -4.72
CA LEU A 80 -18.46 1.23 -5.04
C LEU A 80 -18.12 2.71 -5.25
N LYS A 81 -19.13 3.58 -5.47
CA LYS A 81 -18.95 5.03 -5.58
C LYS A 81 -18.54 5.67 -4.26
N GLU A 82 -18.83 5.03 -3.13
CA GLU A 82 -18.43 5.51 -1.80
C GLU A 82 -16.92 5.47 -1.59
N ILE A 83 -16.25 4.56 -2.30
CA ILE A 83 -14.80 4.37 -2.19
C ILE A 83 -14.06 5.27 -3.19
N ASN A 84 -12.88 5.73 -2.81
CA ASN A 84 -12.00 6.47 -3.71
C ASN A 84 -11.69 5.63 -4.96
N SER A 85 -11.94 6.21 -6.15
CA SER A 85 -11.76 5.49 -7.42
C SER A 85 -10.33 5.04 -7.66
N GLN A 86 -9.33 5.83 -7.24
CA GLN A 86 -7.92 5.46 -7.38
C GLN A 86 -7.56 4.26 -6.51
N THR A 87 -8.15 4.16 -5.31
CA THR A 87 -7.98 2.99 -4.43
C THR A 87 -8.52 1.72 -5.09
N LEU A 88 -9.69 1.78 -5.73
CA LEU A 88 -10.25 0.63 -6.46
C LEU A 88 -9.41 0.26 -7.68
N GLN A 89 -8.97 1.26 -8.46
CA GLN A 89 -8.07 1.04 -9.61
C GLN A 89 -6.73 0.44 -9.18
N HIS A 90 -6.22 0.79 -8.00
CA HIS A 90 -5.02 0.19 -7.47
C HIS A 90 -5.21 -1.30 -7.16
N GLY A 91 -6.41 -1.72 -6.74
CA GLY A 91 -6.77 -3.14 -6.62
C GLY A 91 -6.63 -3.89 -7.96
N LEU A 92 -7.07 -3.28 -9.08
CA LEU A 92 -6.86 -3.84 -10.42
C LEU A 92 -5.39 -3.89 -10.82
N ARG A 93 -4.60 -2.86 -10.48
CA ARG A 93 -3.14 -2.88 -10.73
C ARG A 93 -2.44 -4.00 -9.98
N HIS A 94 -2.87 -4.30 -8.76
CA HIS A 94 -2.38 -5.46 -8.00
C HIS A 94 -2.68 -6.78 -8.72
N LEU A 95 -3.89 -6.92 -9.26
CA LEU A 95 -4.26 -8.10 -10.04
C LEU A 95 -3.39 -8.23 -11.29
N GLU A 96 -3.19 -7.13 -12.03
CA GLU A 96 -2.33 -7.13 -13.21
C GLU A 96 -0.88 -7.51 -12.86
N THR A 97 -0.33 -6.94 -11.79
CA THR A 97 1.00 -7.27 -11.29
C THR A 97 1.11 -8.75 -10.92
N ALA A 98 0.07 -9.33 -10.30
CA ALA A 98 0.04 -10.74 -9.95
C ALA A 98 0.09 -11.64 -11.20
N TYR A 99 -0.65 -11.29 -12.25
CA TYR A 99 -0.58 -12.00 -13.53
C TYR A 99 0.78 -11.85 -14.22
N VAL A 100 1.32 -10.63 -14.28
CA VAL A 100 2.65 -10.38 -14.85
C VAL A 100 3.72 -11.22 -14.14
N ASN A 101 3.68 -11.28 -12.81
CA ASN A 101 4.64 -12.08 -12.04
C ASN A 101 4.44 -13.59 -12.25
N PHE A 102 3.20 -14.04 -12.40
CA PHE A 102 2.91 -15.44 -12.75
C PHE A 102 3.48 -15.80 -14.12
N PHE A 103 3.21 -15.02 -15.15
CA PHE A 103 3.75 -15.30 -16.50
C PHE A 103 5.29 -15.18 -16.59
N LYS A 104 5.90 -14.39 -15.70
CA LYS A 104 7.37 -14.34 -15.57
C LYS A 104 7.95 -15.49 -14.72
N GLY A 105 7.13 -16.45 -14.27
CA GLY A 105 7.56 -17.56 -13.44
C GLY A 105 7.98 -17.18 -12.00
N ARG A 106 7.72 -15.93 -11.58
CA ARG A 106 8.13 -15.42 -10.25
C ARG A 106 7.20 -15.83 -9.13
N THR A 107 5.94 -16.06 -9.42
CA THR A 107 4.90 -16.42 -8.45
C THR A 107 3.98 -17.50 -9.01
N ARG A 108 3.21 -18.12 -8.10
CA ARG A 108 2.11 -19.01 -8.48
C ARG A 108 0.95 -18.23 -9.07
N PHE A 109 -0.01 -18.93 -9.69
CA PHE A 109 -1.24 -18.32 -10.22
C PHE A 109 -1.96 -17.46 -9.17
N PRO A 110 -2.51 -16.29 -9.53
CA PRO A 110 -3.23 -15.41 -8.60
C PRO A 110 -4.36 -16.14 -7.87
N ARG A 111 -4.48 -15.89 -6.55
CA ARG A 111 -5.50 -16.50 -5.71
C ARG A 111 -6.52 -15.47 -5.26
N PHE A 112 -7.74 -15.94 -4.98
CA PHE A 112 -8.76 -15.11 -4.36
C PHE A 112 -8.32 -14.63 -2.96
N HIS A 113 -8.57 -13.36 -2.69
CA HIS A 113 -8.32 -12.77 -1.38
C HIS A 113 -9.43 -13.12 -0.40
N SER A 114 -9.06 -13.51 0.81
CA SER A 114 -9.99 -13.82 1.91
C SER A 114 -9.90 -12.79 3.03
N LYS A 115 -11.02 -12.50 3.68
CA LYS A 115 -11.08 -11.65 4.88
C LYS A 115 -10.23 -12.20 6.04
N LYS A 116 -10.11 -13.53 6.12
CA LYS A 116 -9.38 -14.23 7.21
C LYS A 116 -7.89 -13.87 7.26
N HIS A 117 -7.31 -13.46 6.14
CA HIS A 117 -5.88 -13.12 6.06
C HIS A 117 -5.60 -11.62 6.28
N GLY A 118 -6.58 -10.87 6.79
CA GLY A 118 -6.48 -9.43 6.88
C GLY A 118 -6.75 -8.76 5.53
N GLY A 119 -6.07 -7.65 5.28
CA GLY A 119 -6.22 -6.92 4.02
C GLY A 119 -5.39 -5.67 3.97
N SER A 120 -5.24 -5.12 2.77
CA SER A 120 -4.63 -3.82 2.55
C SER A 120 -5.28 -3.11 1.38
N PHE A 121 -5.21 -1.78 1.39
CA PHE A 121 -5.54 -0.95 0.24
C PHE A 121 -4.58 0.23 0.15
N ALA A 122 -4.27 0.63 -1.06
CA ALA A 122 -3.43 1.79 -1.32
C ALA A 122 -4.27 3.05 -1.54
N VAL A 123 -3.74 4.16 -1.07
CA VAL A 123 -4.21 5.51 -1.37
C VAL A 123 -3.07 6.24 -2.08
N PRO A 124 -3.03 6.21 -3.41
CA PRO A 124 -1.87 6.70 -4.16
C PRO A 124 -1.72 8.22 -4.16
N GLN A 125 -2.82 8.96 -3.97
CA GLN A 125 -2.83 10.43 -4.03
C GLN A 125 -3.90 11.04 -3.12
N HIS A 126 -3.78 12.36 -2.88
CA HIS A 126 -4.76 13.17 -2.16
C HIS A 126 -5.00 12.75 -0.70
N PHE A 127 -4.08 12.01 -0.10
CA PHE A 127 -4.07 11.83 1.35
C PHE A 127 -3.25 12.95 2.02
N LYS A 128 -3.51 13.19 3.29
CA LYS A 128 -2.77 14.17 4.10
C LYS A 128 -2.32 13.56 5.40
N VAL A 129 -1.20 14.07 5.91
CA VAL A 129 -0.67 13.76 7.23
C VAL A 129 -0.57 15.06 8.00
N GLU A 130 -1.36 15.22 9.05
CA GLU A 130 -1.40 16.42 9.88
C GLU A 130 -1.22 16.01 11.35
N GLY A 131 -0.11 16.45 11.95
CA GLY A 131 0.23 16.05 13.32
C GLY A 131 0.34 14.52 13.47
N ASN A 132 -0.55 13.94 14.25
CA ASN A 132 -0.67 12.49 14.47
C ASN A 132 -1.92 11.87 13.80
N ARG A 133 -2.45 12.51 12.76
CA ARG A 133 -3.64 12.06 12.03
C ARG A 133 -3.35 11.92 10.54
N ILE A 134 -3.93 10.89 9.93
CA ILE A 134 -3.98 10.70 8.49
C ILE A 134 -5.39 10.97 7.98
N PHE A 135 -5.48 11.61 6.81
CA PHE A 135 -6.73 11.91 6.11
C PHE A 135 -6.76 11.17 4.79
N ILE A 136 -7.80 10.40 4.58
CA ILE A 136 -8.02 9.58 3.37
C ILE A 136 -9.14 10.22 2.56
N PRO A 137 -9.01 10.36 1.23
CA PRO A 137 -10.08 10.88 0.38
C PRO A 137 -11.38 10.09 0.55
N LYS A 138 -12.51 10.80 0.66
CA LYS A 138 -13.85 10.25 0.93
C LYS A 138 -14.02 9.58 2.31
N PHE A 139 -13.05 9.74 3.19
CA PHE A 139 -13.10 9.24 4.56
C PHE A 139 -13.36 10.40 5.52
N LYS A 140 -14.41 10.32 6.32
CA LYS A 140 -14.75 11.38 7.27
C LYS A 140 -13.78 11.39 8.46
N GLY A 141 -13.18 12.55 8.70
CA GLY A 141 -12.26 12.79 9.80
C GLY A 141 -10.88 12.13 9.62
N GLY A 142 -9.93 12.56 10.42
CA GLY A 142 -8.57 12.02 10.42
C GLY A 142 -8.43 10.84 11.37
N ILE A 143 -7.76 9.78 10.96
CA ILE A 143 -7.47 8.61 11.79
C ILE A 143 -6.19 8.87 12.57
N ARG A 144 -6.23 8.70 13.88
CA ARG A 144 -5.06 8.83 14.76
C ARG A 144 -4.07 7.68 14.52
N PHE A 145 -2.78 8.01 14.50
CA PHE A 145 -1.70 7.02 14.46
C PHE A 145 -0.63 7.28 15.54
N ALA A 146 0.11 6.25 15.92
CA ALA A 146 1.25 6.38 16.83
C ALA A 146 2.44 6.94 16.05
N LYS A 147 2.65 8.25 16.16
CA LYS A 147 3.77 8.94 15.50
C LYS A 147 5.05 8.71 16.31
N SER A 148 5.79 7.64 16.01
CA SER A 148 7.06 7.32 16.63
C SER A 148 8.26 8.05 16.01
N GLN A 149 8.09 8.64 14.84
CA GLN A 149 9.08 9.43 14.12
C GLN A 149 8.41 10.40 13.15
N ASP A 150 9.12 11.42 12.71
CA ASP A 150 8.65 12.33 11.69
C ASP A 150 8.70 11.70 10.31
N VAL A 151 7.67 12.00 9.49
CA VAL A 151 7.65 11.63 8.08
C VAL A 151 8.33 12.75 7.30
N LEU A 152 9.56 12.49 6.89
CA LEU A 152 10.36 13.45 6.11
C LEU A 152 10.18 13.22 4.62
N GLY A 153 10.33 14.30 3.84
CA GLY A 153 10.32 14.25 2.38
C GLY A 153 8.93 14.45 1.75
N GLU A 154 8.87 14.26 0.45
CA GLU A 154 7.65 14.42 -0.34
C GLU A 154 6.80 13.14 -0.28
N LEU A 155 5.56 13.26 0.19
CA LEU A 155 4.63 12.12 0.29
C LEU A 155 4.26 11.60 -1.11
N ARG A 156 4.45 10.31 -1.37
CA ARG A 156 4.17 9.68 -2.66
C ARG A 156 2.93 8.80 -2.65
N ASN A 157 2.87 7.85 -1.74
CA ASN A 157 1.70 7.01 -1.57
C ASN A 157 1.54 6.57 -0.11
N MET A 158 0.37 6.04 0.19
CA MET A 158 0.05 5.48 1.49
C MET A 158 -0.66 4.14 1.31
N THR A 159 -0.34 3.18 2.15
CA THR A 159 -1.04 1.90 2.24
C THR A 159 -1.59 1.70 3.65
N VAL A 160 -2.88 1.45 3.73
CA VAL A 160 -3.54 1.07 4.99
C VAL A 160 -3.71 -0.44 5.00
N SER A 161 -3.42 -1.08 6.14
CA SER A 161 -3.53 -2.53 6.29
C SER A 161 -4.18 -2.91 7.62
N VAL A 162 -4.81 -4.09 7.63
CA VAL A 162 -5.34 -4.73 8.82
C VAL A 162 -4.78 -6.15 8.91
N THR A 163 -4.30 -6.52 10.10
CA THR A 163 -3.84 -7.88 10.36
C THR A 163 -5.02 -8.82 10.64
N PRO A 164 -4.85 -10.15 10.58
CA PRO A 164 -5.87 -11.11 11.01
C PRO A 164 -6.37 -10.87 12.44
N GLY A 165 -5.49 -10.40 13.34
CA GLY A 165 -5.82 -10.03 14.71
C GLY A 165 -6.45 -8.65 14.88
N GLY A 166 -6.96 -8.01 13.80
CA GLY A 166 -7.69 -6.74 13.86
C GLY A 166 -6.82 -5.51 14.13
N LYS A 167 -5.51 -5.61 14.02
CA LYS A 167 -4.60 -4.49 14.23
C LYS A 167 -4.40 -3.70 12.92
N TYR A 168 -4.64 -2.38 12.97
CA TYR A 168 -4.51 -1.48 11.82
C TYR A 168 -3.15 -0.81 11.77
N TYR A 169 -2.62 -0.67 10.56
CA TYR A 169 -1.34 0.00 10.28
C TYR A 169 -1.46 0.89 9.06
N VAL A 170 -0.61 1.91 9.03
CA VAL A 170 -0.37 2.71 7.82
C VAL A 170 1.11 2.63 7.47
N CYS A 171 1.39 2.44 6.19
CA CYS A 171 2.71 2.61 5.59
C CYS A 171 2.64 3.85 4.69
N ILE A 172 3.45 4.85 4.98
CA ILE A 172 3.55 6.10 4.22
C ILE A 172 4.87 6.08 3.49
N MET A 173 4.84 6.11 2.16
CA MET A 173 6.04 6.22 1.35
C MET A 173 6.30 7.70 1.02
N ALA A 174 7.48 8.15 1.31
CA ALA A 174 7.96 9.49 0.98
C ALA A 174 9.26 9.40 0.18
N GLN A 175 9.47 10.37 -0.69
CA GLN A 175 10.72 10.56 -1.41
C GLN A 175 11.57 11.55 -0.62
N VAL A 176 12.76 11.10 -0.23
CA VAL A 176 13.67 11.84 0.65
C VAL A 176 14.98 12.05 -0.09
N GLU A 177 15.50 13.26 -0.01
CA GLU A 177 16.84 13.57 -0.47
C GLU A 177 17.85 13.22 0.64
N VAL A 178 18.86 12.44 0.31
CA VAL A 178 19.93 12.03 1.24
C VAL A 178 21.27 12.33 0.62
N GLY A 179 22.13 12.99 1.39
CA GLY A 179 23.54 13.12 1.05
C GLY A 179 24.30 11.82 1.34
N ASP A 180 25.38 11.59 0.63
CA ASP A 180 26.30 10.51 0.96
C ASP A 180 26.91 10.79 2.34
N LEU A 181 26.91 9.78 3.21
CA LEU A 181 27.59 9.88 4.50
C LEU A 181 29.11 9.89 4.29
N GLU A 182 29.80 10.68 5.07
CA GLU A 182 31.25 10.63 5.09
C GLU A 182 31.73 9.23 5.52
N LYS A 183 32.67 8.68 4.77
CA LYS A 183 33.30 7.42 5.16
C LYS A 183 34.15 7.68 6.40
N THR A 184 33.73 7.13 7.51
CA THR A 184 34.59 7.08 8.72
C THR A 184 35.44 5.83 8.61
N ASN A 185 36.75 5.96 8.96
CA ASN A 185 37.64 4.78 9.05
C ASN A 185 37.43 4.02 10.36
N LEU A 186 36.25 4.20 10.98
CA LEU A 186 35.88 3.52 12.22
C LEU A 186 35.27 2.16 11.88
N SER A 187 35.65 1.17 12.65
CA SER A 187 35.06 -0.18 12.62
C SER A 187 34.33 -0.42 13.93
N VAL A 188 33.18 -1.12 13.86
CA VAL A 188 32.44 -1.56 15.04
C VAL A 188 32.32 -3.08 14.97
N GLY A 189 32.71 -3.76 16.04
CA GLY A 189 32.45 -5.19 16.22
C GLY A 189 30.98 -5.40 16.64
N ILE A 190 30.30 -6.37 16.03
CA ILE A 190 28.93 -6.75 16.40
C ILE A 190 28.95 -8.23 16.78
N ASP A 191 28.53 -8.50 18.02
CA ASP A 191 28.29 -9.86 18.48
C ASP A 191 26.80 -10.10 18.75
N LEU A 192 26.29 -11.25 18.29
CA LEU A 192 24.91 -11.67 18.47
C LEU A 192 24.86 -12.78 19.52
N GLY A 193 24.21 -12.51 20.64
CA GLY A 193 24.09 -13.45 21.76
C GLY A 193 22.64 -13.89 22.03
N LEU A 194 22.50 -14.96 22.81
CA LEU A 194 21.20 -15.44 23.26
C LEU A 194 20.61 -14.59 24.42
N LYS A 195 21.46 -13.97 25.22
CA LYS A 195 21.05 -13.15 26.35
C LYS A 195 20.81 -11.71 25.93
N ASP A 196 21.72 -11.16 25.11
CA ASP A 196 21.64 -9.83 24.55
C ASP A 196 21.56 -9.98 23.02
N PHE A 197 20.62 -9.29 22.39
CA PHE A 197 20.39 -9.42 20.94
C PHE A 197 21.59 -8.93 20.12
N VAL A 198 22.21 -7.83 20.54
CA VAL A 198 23.40 -7.24 19.92
C VAL A 198 24.26 -6.61 21.00
N ILE A 199 25.57 -6.92 20.98
CA ILE A 199 26.60 -6.24 21.74
C ILE A 199 27.52 -5.56 20.72
N THR A 200 27.82 -4.29 20.94
CA THR A 200 28.74 -3.51 20.09
C THR A 200 30.00 -3.13 20.87
N SER A 201 31.13 -3.20 20.24
CA SER A 201 32.43 -2.72 20.77
C SER A 201 32.72 -1.33 20.26
#